data_3e291720d111534c9ca72a1b2c67c780
#
_entry.id   3e291720d111534c9ca72a1b2c67c780
#
_cell.length_a   1.000
_cell.length_b   1.000
_cell.length_c   1.000
_cell.angle_alpha   90.00
_cell.angle_beta   90.00
_cell.angle_gamma   90.00
#
_symmetry.space_group_name_H-M   'P 1'
#
loop_
_entity.id
_entity.type
_entity.pdbx_description
1 polymer ?
#
loop_
_entity_poly.entity_id
_entity_poly.type
_entity_poly.pdbx_seq_one_letter_code
_entity_poly.pdbx_strand_id
1 'polypeptide(L)'
;MPDLHTSFLDHLAQTSPHPLALDIVHAEGCYLTDRSGKRYLDLVAGLAVNNTGHRHPKVVTAIKAQCDRYLHVIPYGEFIQEPQVKFAEKLTSLLPNGLDSVYFVNSGTEAMEGA
;
A
#
# COMPACT_ATOMS: atom_id res chain seq x y z
N MET A 1 -6.81 23.82 19.89
CA MET A 1 -7.20 22.82 18.90
C MET A 1 -7.45 21.53 19.67
N PRO A 2 -8.47 20.71 19.34
CA PRO A 2 -8.61 19.40 19.95
C PRO A 2 -7.33 18.58 19.72
N ASP A 3 -7.00 17.68 20.64
CA ASP A 3 -5.85 16.79 20.43
C ASP A 3 -6.15 15.76 19.31
N LEU A 4 -5.11 15.14 18.78
CA LEU A 4 -5.24 14.24 17.64
C LEU A 4 -6.12 13.02 17.95
N HIS A 5 -6.09 12.53 19.19
CA HIS A 5 -6.91 11.40 19.62
C HIS A 5 -8.41 11.75 19.63
N THR A 6 -8.77 12.92 20.16
CA THR A 6 -10.16 13.43 20.11
C THR A 6 -10.61 13.58 18.67
N SER A 7 -9.78 14.20 17.81
CA SER A 7 -10.11 14.35 16.39
C SER A 7 -10.28 13.01 15.67
N PHE A 8 -9.48 11.98 16.02
CA PHE A 8 -9.62 10.64 15.47
C PHE A 8 -10.98 10.01 15.81
N LEU A 9 -11.43 10.14 17.05
CA LEU A 9 -12.71 9.58 17.49
C LEU A 9 -13.92 10.36 16.90
N ASP A 10 -13.80 11.67 16.76
CA ASP A 10 -14.90 12.53 16.31
C ASP A 10 -15.11 12.49 14.79
N HIS A 11 -14.04 12.27 14.00
CA HIS A 11 -14.09 12.46 12.55
C HIS A 11 -13.81 11.20 11.72
N LEU A 12 -13.29 10.12 12.32
CA LEU A 12 -13.09 8.86 11.60
C LEU A 12 -14.11 7.82 12.05
N ALA A 13 -14.83 7.25 11.05
CA ALA A 13 -15.75 6.15 11.32
C ALA A 13 -14.98 4.92 11.87
N GLN A 14 -15.34 4.48 13.06
CA GLN A 14 -14.70 3.38 13.74
C GLN A 14 -15.29 2.05 13.27
N THR A 15 -14.44 1.08 12.94
CA THR A 15 -14.84 -0.30 12.59
C THR A 15 -14.93 -1.21 13.81
N SER A 16 -14.54 -0.72 14.98
CA SER A 16 -14.59 -1.41 16.26
C SER A 16 -15.00 -0.43 17.36
N PRO A 17 -15.82 -0.85 18.34
CA PRO A 17 -16.15 0.00 19.50
C PRO A 17 -14.93 0.29 20.41
N HIS A 18 -13.85 -0.47 20.27
CA HIS A 18 -12.63 -0.33 21.06
C HIS A 18 -11.39 -0.32 20.15
N PRO A 19 -11.16 0.74 19.37
CA PRO A 19 -9.97 0.85 18.52
C PRO A 19 -8.70 0.90 19.39
N LEU A 20 -7.59 0.35 18.89
CA LEU A 20 -6.30 0.45 19.58
C LEU A 20 -5.81 1.89 19.73
N ALA A 21 -6.23 2.76 18.83
CA ALA A 21 -5.96 4.21 18.82
C ALA A 21 -4.48 4.57 19.10
N LEU A 22 -3.56 3.78 18.56
CA LEU A 22 -2.12 4.05 18.66
C LEU A 22 -1.75 5.22 17.73
N ASP A 23 -1.18 6.28 18.27
CA ASP A 23 -0.71 7.43 17.49
C ASP A 23 0.65 7.11 16.84
N ILE A 24 0.64 6.39 15.72
CA ILE A 24 1.83 5.94 15.02
C ILE A 24 2.42 7.08 14.20
N VAL A 25 3.68 7.39 14.45
CA VAL A 25 4.44 8.45 13.76
C VAL A 25 5.55 7.93 12.86
N HIS A 26 5.98 6.69 13.04
CA HIS A 26 7.04 6.08 12.24
C HIS A 26 6.86 4.58 12.11
N ALA A 27 7.30 4.03 10.97
CA ALA A 27 7.32 2.61 10.73
C ALA A 27 8.59 2.23 9.94
N GLU A 28 9.30 1.17 10.37
CA GLU A 28 10.50 0.69 9.69
C GLU A 28 10.71 -0.81 9.93
N GLY A 29 11.01 -1.54 8.87
CA GLY A 29 11.14 -3.00 8.94
C GLY A 29 9.86 -3.63 9.49
N CYS A 30 9.96 -4.32 10.63
CA CYS A 30 8.82 -4.95 11.30
C CYS A 30 8.31 -4.14 12.51
N TYR A 31 8.67 -2.88 12.64
CA TYR A 31 8.33 -2.09 13.82
C TYR A 31 7.56 -0.83 13.49
N LEU A 32 6.57 -0.55 14.34
CA LEU A 32 5.85 0.73 14.43
C LEU A 32 6.39 1.51 15.63
N THR A 33 6.39 2.83 15.56
CA THR A 33 6.78 3.71 16.68
C THR A 33 5.69 4.74 16.88
N ASP A 34 5.19 4.87 18.11
CA ASP A 34 4.20 5.88 18.45
C ASP A 34 4.85 7.23 18.80
N ARG A 35 4.01 8.24 19.02
CA ARG A 35 4.46 9.60 19.36
C ARG A 35 5.25 9.67 20.67
N SER A 36 5.06 8.73 21.59
CA SER A 36 5.85 8.65 22.83
C SER A 36 7.24 8.02 22.65
N GLY A 37 7.51 7.48 21.45
CA GLY A 37 8.73 6.74 21.14
C GLY A 37 8.66 5.25 21.46
N LYS A 38 7.53 4.75 21.91
CA LYS A 38 7.35 3.32 22.19
C LYS A 38 7.28 2.55 20.87
N ARG A 39 7.98 1.42 20.82
CA ARG A 39 8.04 0.54 19.65
C ARG A 39 7.13 -0.67 19.83
N TYR A 40 6.48 -1.04 18.74
CA TYR A 40 5.60 -2.21 18.65
C TYR A 40 6.06 -3.09 17.49
N LEU A 41 6.12 -4.41 17.74
CA LEU A 41 6.31 -5.37 16.65
C LEU A 41 5.01 -5.48 15.86
N ASP A 42 5.08 -5.17 14.58
CA ASP A 42 3.92 -5.23 13.69
C ASP A 42 3.80 -6.63 13.06
N LEU A 43 2.93 -7.44 13.61
CA LEU A 43 2.59 -8.76 13.07
C LEU A 43 1.37 -8.72 12.11
N VAL A 44 0.75 -7.56 11.96
CA VAL A 44 -0.40 -7.35 11.05
C VAL A 44 0.06 -6.94 9.66
N ALA A 45 1.17 -6.20 9.59
CA ALA A 45 1.81 -5.75 8.35
C ALA A 45 0.83 -5.10 7.35
N GLY A 46 -0.04 -4.19 7.84
CA GLY A 46 -1.04 -3.53 7.03
C GLY A 46 -2.08 -4.50 6.42
N LEU A 47 -2.49 -5.54 7.16
CA LEU A 47 -3.29 -6.68 6.71
C LEU A 47 -2.58 -7.48 5.61
N ALA A 48 -1.34 -7.90 5.90
CA ALA A 48 -0.47 -8.69 5.03
C ALA A 48 -0.04 -7.97 3.72
N VAL A 49 -0.06 -6.65 3.70
CA VAL A 49 0.34 -5.85 2.53
C VAL A 49 1.85 -5.54 2.53
N ASN A 50 2.43 -5.28 3.70
CA ASN A 50 3.84 -4.88 3.84
C ASN A 50 4.80 -6.08 3.90
N ASN A 51 4.73 -6.98 2.92
CA ASN A 51 5.50 -8.24 2.90
C ASN A 51 7.02 -8.04 2.87
N THR A 52 7.50 -6.88 2.44
CA THR A 52 8.93 -6.52 2.44
C THR A 52 9.36 -5.73 3.67
N GLY A 53 8.44 -5.53 4.62
CA GLY A 53 8.61 -4.63 5.75
C GLY A 53 8.30 -3.17 5.41
N HIS A 54 8.06 -2.39 6.46
CA HIS A 54 7.81 -0.95 6.33
C HIS A 54 9.02 -0.23 5.74
N ARG A 55 8.77 0.68 4.80
CA ARG A 55 9.81 1.55 4.21
C ARG A 55 11.00 0.80 3.61
N HIS A 56 10.78 -0.36 2.98
CA HIS A 56 11.87 -1.05 2.31
C HIS A 56 12.63 -0.09 1.37
N PRO A 57 13.96 0.08 1.52
CA PRO A 57 14.69 1.18 0.87
C PRO A 57 14.59 1.17 -0.66
N LYS A 58 14.64 0.00 -1.30
CA LYS A 58 14.46 -0.12 -2.76
C LYS A 58 13.08 0.33 -3.22
N VAL A 59 12.02 -0.01 -2.46
CA VAL A 59 10.64 0.39 -2.78
C VAL A 59 10.49 1.90 -2.64
N VAL A 60 10.95 2.48 -1.53
CA VAL A 60 10.91 3.94 -1.31
C VAL A 60 11.66 4.69 -2.40
N THR A 61 12.86 4.21 -2.77
CA THR A 61 13.65 4.84 -3.84
C THR A 61 12.92 4.78 -5.19
N ALA A 62 12.34 3.65 -5.54
CA ALA A 62 11.58 3.50 -6.80
C ALA A 62 10.35 4.42 -6.84
N ILE A 63 9.61 4.52 -5.72
CA ILE A 63 8.45 5.42 -5.62
C ILE A 63 8.88 6.89 -5.81
N LYS A 64 9.93 7.33 -5.12
CA LYS A 64 10.45 8.70 -5.25
C LYS A 64 10.87 9.01 -6.68
N ALA A 65 11.63 8.11 -7.29
CA ALA A 65 12.05 8.27 -8.68
C ALA A 65 10.88 8.31 -9.66
N GLN A 66 9.80 7.56 -9.41
CA GLN A 66 8.59 7.61 -10.23
C GLN A 66 7.81 8.91 -10.02
N CYS A 67 7.75 9.43 -8.79
CA CYS A 67 7.12 10.73 -8.50
C CYS A 67 7.77 11.87 -9.30
N ASP A 68 9.08 11.83 -9.51
CA ASP A 68 9.81 12.83 -10.30
C ASP A 68 9.50 12.75 -11.82
N ARG A 69 8.94 11.62 -12.29
CA ARG A 69 8.56 11.42 -13.71
C ARG A 69 7.11 11.78 -13.97
N TYR A 70 6.18 11.12 -13.28
CA TYR A 70 4.74 11.39 -13.29
C TYR A 70 4.04 10.56 -12.19
N LEU A 71 2.88 11.05 -11.73
CA LEU A 71 2.06 10.36 -10.74
C LEU A 71 0.92 9.58 -11.40
N HIS A 72 0.22 10.19 -12.34
CA HIS A 72 -0.94 9.59 -12.99
C HIS A 72 -1.05 10.05 -14.44
N VAL A 73 -1.29 9.09 -15.32
CA VAL A 73 -1.69 9.28 -16.70
C VAL A 73 -2.78 8.27 -17.03
N ILE A 74 -3.44 8.36 -18.19
CA ILE A 74 -4.54 7.45 -18.54
C ILE A 74 -4.07 5.98 -18.48
N PRO A 75 -4.69 5.12 -17.62
CA PRO A 75 -4.19 3.76 -17.38
C PRO A 75 -4.77 2.69 -18.31
N TYR A 76 -5.78 2.99 -19.13
CA TYR A 76 -6.62 2.00 -19.83
C TYR A 76 -6.06 1.52 -21.17
N GLY A 77 -4.75 1.34 -21.26
CA GLY A 77 -4.13 0.81 -22.49
C GLY A 77 -3.90 1.84 -23.60
N GLU A 78 -4.29 3.11 -23.40
CA GLU A 78 -4.05 4.18 -24.36
C GLU A 78 -2.57 4.59 -24.40
N PHE A 79 -1.88 4.54 -23.26
CA PHE A 79 -0.48 4.92 -23.14
C PHE A 79 0.37 3.74 -22.66
N ILE A 80 1.55 3.60 -23.25
CA ILE A 80 2.55 2.63 -22.79
C ILE A 80 3.24 3.21 -21.54
N GLN A 81 2.98 2.60 -20.40
CA GLN A 81 3.55 2.98 -19.12
C GLN A 81 4.56 1.92 -18.66
N GLU A 82 5.83 2.28 -18.66
CA GLU A 82 6.94 1.35 -18.35
C GLU A 82 6.76 0.58 -17.03
N PRO A 83 6.37 1.21 -15.89
CA PRO A 83 6.19 0.46 -14.65
C PRO A 83 5.08 -0.60 -14.75
N GLN A 84 3.98 -0.27 -15.43
CA GLN A 84 2.85 -1.17 -15.61
C GLN A 84 3.22 -2.36 -16.49
N VAL A 85 3.87 -2.11 -17.63
CA VAL A 85 4.33 -3.17 -18.55
C VAL A 85 5.31 -4.10 -17.86
N LYS A 86 6.35 -3.57 -17.22
CA LYS A 86 7.36 -4.37 -16.50
C LYS A 86 6.76 -5.21 -15.38
N PHE A 87 5.76 -4.68 -14.67
CA PHE A 87 5.07 -5.45 -13.64
C PHE A 87 4.24 -6.58 -14.25
N ALA A 88 3.50 -6.31 -15.33
CA ALA A 88 2.75 -7.34 -16.06
C ALA A 88 3.66 -8.47 -16.56
N GLU A 89 4.76 -8.13 -17.24
CA GLU A 89 5.78 -9.11 -17.70
C GLU A 89 6.32 -9.96 -16.54
N LYS A 90 6.68 -9.30 -15.43
CA LYS A 90 7.19 -10.02 -14.26
C LYS A 90 6.14 -10.94 -13.65
N LEU A 91 4.90 -10.50 -13.53
CA LEU A 91 3.81 -11.28 -12.96
C LEU A 91 3.51 -12.51 -13.83
N THR A 92 3.29 -12.32 -15.13
CA THR A 92 2.98 -13.41 -16.06
C THR A 92 4.11 -14.44 -16.15
N SER A 93 5.39 -14.02 -16.02
CA SER A 93 6.53 -14.93 -15.99
C SER A 93 6.53 -15.88 -14.79
N LEU A 94 5.73 -15.65 -13.75
CA LEU A 94 5.62 -16.46 -12.54
C LEU A 94 4.32 -17.28 -12.50
N LEU A 95 3.39 -17.04 -13.43
CA LEU A 95 2.11 -17.71 -13.49
C LEU A 95 2.16 -18.97 -14.36
N PRO A 96 1.23 -19.92 -14.18
CA PRO A 96 1.06 -21.05 -15.07
C PRO A 96 0.78 -20.62 -16.52
N ASN A 97 1.15 -21.48 -17.47
CA ASN A 97 0.87 -21.27 -18.89
C ASN A 97 -0.63 -21.03 -19.14
N GLY A 98 -0.95 -20.05 -19.98
CA GLY A 98 -2.31 -19.64 -20.27
C GLY A 98 -2.80 -18.44 -19.46
N LEU A 99 -2.04 -18.00 -18.45
CA LEU A 99 -2.27 -16.76 -17.70
C LEU A 99 -1.21 -15.73 -18.12
N ASP A 100 -1.36 -15.18 -19.31
CA ASP A 100 -0.35 -14.37 -20.00
C ASP A 100 -0.73 -12.89 -20.18
N SER A 101 -1.87 -12.48 -19.63
CA SER A 101 -2.36 -11.11 -19.66
C SER A 101 -2.72 -10.61 -18.26
N VAL A 102 -2.52 -9.32 -18.01
CA VAL A 102 -2.85 -8.67 -16.74
C VAL A 102 -3.74 -7.46 -16.98
N TYR A 103 -4.89 -7.43 -16.29
CA TYR A 103 -5.73 -6.26 -16.21
C TYR A 103 -5.66 -5.64 -14.83
N PHE A 104 -5.16 -4.40 -14.76
CA PHE A 104 -4.97 -3.70 -13.48
C PHE A 104 -6.24 -2.98 -13.06
N VAL A 105 -6.67 -3.22 -11.82
CA VAL A 105 -7.82 -2.59 -11.18
C VAL A 105 -7.41 -2.05 -9.81
N ASN A 106 -8.29 -1.24 -9.20
CA ASN A 106 -7.95 -0.54 -7.97
C ASN A 106 -8.22 -1.34 -6.68
N SER A 107 -9.04 -2.38 -6.73
CA SER A 107 -9.43 -3.15 -5.55
C SER A 107 -9.59 -4.64 -5.85
N GLY A 108 -9.51 -5.46 -4.78
CA GLY A 108 -9.81 -6.89 -4.90
C GLY A 108 -11.26 -7.17 -5.33
N THR A 109 -12.20 -6.32 -4.96
CA THR A 109 -13.60 -6.42 -5.40
C THR A 109 -13.71 -6.24 -6.91
N GLU A 110 -13.08 -5.19 -7.46
CA GLU A 110 -13.04 -4.99 -8.91
C GLU A 110 -12.35 -6.14 -9.65
N ALA A 111 -11.29 -6.70 -9.07
CA ALA A 111 -10.62 -7.86 -9.65
C ALA A 111 -11.54 -9.09 -9.70
N MET A 112 -12.31 -9.34 -8.66
CA MET A 112 -13.28 -10.43 -8.61
C MET A 112 -14.48 -10.22 -9.54
N GLU A 113 -14.93 -8.98 -9.70
CA GLU A 113 -16.01 -8.63 -10.64
C GLU A 113 -15.56 -8.73 -12.11
N GLY A 114 -14.27 -8.51 -12.37
CA GLY A 114 -13.69 -8.56 -13.72
C GLY A 114 -13.29 -9.97 -14.19
N ALA A 115 -13.17 -10.93 -13.27
CA ALA A 115 -12.77 -12.31 -13.58
C ALA A 115 -13.95 -13.21 -13.95
#